data_e7335a4b37292bb905316f2fcfae91d6
#
_entry.id   e7335a4b37292bb905316f2fcfae91d6
#
_cell.length_a   1.000
_cell.length_b   1.000
_cell.length_c   1.000
_cell.angle_alpha   90.00
_cell.angle_beta   90.00
_cell.angle_gamma   90.00
#
_symmetry.space_group_name_H-M   'P 1'
#
loop_
_entity.id
_entity.type
_entity.pdbx_description
1 polymer ?
#
loop_
_entity_poly.entity_id
_entity_poly.type
_entity_poly.pdbx_seq_one_letter_code
_entity_poly.pdbx_strand_id
1 'polypeptide(L)'
;MRRVEADTDAAIETVVSSVPLSTATRAVAVAGTATTLAAAALGLETYDSEAINGTSLSLETVQRTAQMLRSMTRQERAELGYMHPGRVDVIGAGVTIYARILTRLNEITDGVINSVTVSEHDILDGIALSQL
;
A
#
# COMPACT_ATOMS: atom_id res chain seq x y z
N MET A 1 6.09 11.08 -11.69
CA MET A 1 4.92 10.28 -11.29
C MET A 1 4.31 9.49 -12.45
N ARG A 2 3.97 10.08 -13.59
CA ARG A 2 3.45 9.34 -14.78
C ARG A 2 4.32 8.15 -15.19
N ARG A 3 5.64 8.25 -15.04
CA ARG A 3 6.55 7.14 -15.33
C ARG A 3 6.41 5.99 -14.34
N VAL A 4 6.27 6.28 -13.05
CA VAL A 4 6.06 5.26 -12.01
C VAL A 4 4.76 4.51 -12.25
N GLU A 5 3.68 5.21 -12.61
CA GLU A 5 2.40 4.59 -12.94
C GLU A 5 2.50 3.71 -14.19
N ALA A 6 3.16 4.19 -15.25
CA ALA A 6 3.36 3.42 -16.47
C ALA A 6 4.22 2.16 -16.25
N ASP A 7 5.29 2.28 -15.48
CA ASP A 7 6.16 1.14 -15.13
C ASP A 7 5.39 0.12 -14.27
N THR A 8 4.52 0.60 -13.36
CA THR A 8 3.63 -0.24 -12.54
C THR A 8 2.63 -0.98 -13.43
N ASP A 9 2.00 -0.30 -14.37
CA ASP A 9 1.05 -0.92 -15.32
C ASP A 9 1.73 -2.01 -16.15
N ALA A 10 2.91 -1.75 -16.68
CA ALA A 10 3.68 -2.73 -17.46
C ALA A 10 4.03 -3.97 -16.62
N ALA A 11 4.39 -3.78 -15.35
CA ALA A 11 4.65 -4.89 -14.43
C ALA A 11 3.38 -5.72 -14.15
N ILE A 12 2.24 -5.07 -13.94
CA ILE A 12 0.95 -5.75 -13.72
C ILE A 12 0.55 -6.56 -14.96
N GLU A 13 0.69 -6.02 -16.18
CA GLU A 13 0.39 -6.77 -17.41
C GLU A 13 1.22 -8.06 -17.52
N THR A 14 2.47 -8.03 -17.07
CA THR A 14 3.32 -9.24 -17.01
C THR A 14 2.74 -10.25 -16.03
N VAL A 15 2.25 -9.80 -14.87
CA VAL A 15 1.64 -10.68 -13.85
C VAL A 15 0.31 -11.27 -14.33
N VAL A 16 -0.54 -10.45 -14.96
CA VAL A 16 -1.86 -10.88 -15.48
C VAL A 16 -1.73 -12.04 -16.47
N SER A 17 -0.67 -12.08 -17.25
CA SER A 17 -0.43 -13.18 -18.19
C SER A 17 -0.16 -14.52 -17.54
N SER A 18 0.24 -14.55 -16.26
CA SER A 18 0.66 -15.75 -15.52
C SER A 18 -0.20 -16.05 -14.31
N VAL A 19 -0.88 -15.05 -13.75
CA VAL A 19 -1.70 -15.17 -12.54
C VAL A 19 -3.13 -14.72 -12.83
N PRO A 20 -4.16 -15.53 -12.51
CA PRO A 20 -5.56 -15.19 -12.78
C PRO A 20 -6.09 -14.14 -11.78
N LEU A 21 -5.57 -12.91 -11.84
CA LEU A 21 -5.93 -11.82 -10.93
C LEU A 21 -7.42 -11.48 -10.97
N SER A 22 -8.10 -11.73 -12.08
CA SER A 22 -9.56 -11.50 -12.23
C SER A 22 -10.40 -12.34 -11.28
N THR A 23 -9.86 -13.43 -10.73
CA THR A 23 -10.54 -14.32 -9.77
C THR A 23 -10.30 -13.92 -8.32
N ALA A 24 -9.46 -12.91 -8.08
CA ALA A 24 -9.15 -12.46 -6.73
C ALA A 24 -10.38 -11.81 -6.08
N THR A 25 -10.61 -12.15 -4.82
CA THR A 25 -11.75 -11.64 -4.03
C THR A 25 -11.32 -10.73 -2.88
N ARG A 26 -10.02 -10.69 -2.58
CA ARG A 26 -9.45 -9.89 -1.47
C ARG A 26 -8.05 -9.43 -1.82
N ALA A 27 -7.71 -8.21 -1.41
CA ALA A 27 -6.37 -7.68 -1.42
C ALA A 27 -5.86 -7.50 0.01
N VAL A 28 -4.65 -7.99 0.27
CA VAL A 28 -3.93 -7.76 1.53
C VAL A 28 -2.60 -7.10 1.21
N ALA A 29 -2.31 -5.99 1.88
CA ALA A 29 -1.07 -5.24 1.73
C ALA A 29 -0.18 -5.44 2.95
N VAL A 30 1.09 -5.69 2.70
CA VAL A 30 2.11 -5.92 3.75
C VAL A 30 3.30 -4.99 3.53
N ALA A 31 4.19 -4.96 4.51
CA ALA A 31 5.43 -4.21 4.53
C ALA A 31 5.26 -2.69 4.67
N GLY A 32 6.40 -2.02 4.73
CA GLY A 32 6.51 -0.68 5.28
C GLY A 32 5.77 0.43 4.53
N THR A 33 5.59 0.34 3.22
CA THR A 33 4.81 1.33 2.48
C THR A 33 3.33 1.20 2.80
N ALA A 34 2.81 -0.03 2.90
CA ALA A 34 1.42 -0.30 3.24
C ALA A 34 1.09 0.19 4.65
N THR A 35 1.94 -0.13 5.63
CA THR A 35 1.73 0.26 7.03
C THR A 35 1.86 1.76 7.25
N THR A 36 2.78 2.43 6.54
CA THR A 36 2.89 3.90 6.57
C THR A 36 1.67 4.57 5.95
N LEU A 37 1.17 4.03 4.83
CA LEU A 37 -0.06 4.53 4.19
C LEU A 37 -1.27 4.36 5.12
N ALA A 38 -1.36 3.23 5.84
CA ALA A 38 -2.41 3.00 6.83
C ALA A 38 -2.31 3.98 8.00
N ALA A 39 -1.11 4.21 8.55
CA ALA A 39 -0.89 5.19 9.62
C ALA A 39 -1.34 6.59 9.20
N ALA A 40 -1.00 6.99 7.97
CA ALA A 40 -1.43 8.27 7.41
C ALA A 40 -2.96 8.34 7.22
N ALA A 41 -3.58 7.29 6.71
CA ALA A 41 -5.02 7.22 6.50
C ALA A 41 -5.82 7.28 7.81
N LEU A 42 -5.27 6.67 8.87
CA LEU A 42 -5.83 6.70 10.23
C LEU A 42 -5.57 8.02 10.97
N GLY A 43 -4.70 8.88 10.45
CA GLY A 43 -4.31 10.13 11.10
C GLY A 43 -3.53 9.92 12.41
N LEU A 44 -2.71 8.90 12.49
CA LEU A 44 -1.92 8.60 13.68
C LEU A 44 -0.86 9.67 13.93
N GLU A 45 -0.66 10.03 15.19
CA GLU A 45 0.42 10.94 15.59
C GLU A 45 1.77 10.21 15.67
N THR A 46 1.74 8.95 16.09
CA THR A 46 2.89 8.06 16.21
C THR A 46 2.58 6.71 15.57
N TYR A 47 3.61 5.94 15.27
CA TYR A 47 3.40 4.60 14.72
C TYR A 47 2.78 3.66 15.76
N ASP A 48 1.64 3.08 15.41
CA ASP A 48 0.89 2.15 16.26
C ASP A 48 0.52 0.91 15.44
N SER A 49 1.27 -0.17 15.65
CA SER A 49 1.10 -1.42 14.90
C SER A 49 -0.25 -2.11 15.19
N GLU A 50 -0.78 -1.96 16.40
CA GLU A 50 -2.07 -2.56 16.76
C GLU A 50 -3.23 -1.84 16.05
N ALA A 51 -3.16 -0.51 15.95
CA ALA A 51 -4.15 0.27 15.22
C ALA A 51 -4.08 0.02 13.70
N ILE A 52 -2.87 -0.21 13.16
CA ILE A 52 -2.63 -0.43 11.74
C ILE A 52 -3.07 -1.84 11.31
N ASN A 53 -2.74 -2.86 12.12
CA ASN A 53 -2.96 -4.25 11.75
C ASN A 53 -4.46 -4.57 11.58
N GLY A 54 -4.81 -5.13 10.43
CA GLY A 54 -6.19 -5.46 10.10
C GLY A 54 -7.05 -4.30 9.60
N THR A 55 -6.49 -3.08 9.50
CA THR A 55 -7.21 -1.92 8.95
C THR A 55 -7.59 -2.16 7.51
N SER A 56 -8.84 -1.90 7.17
CA SER A 56 -9.33 -1.93 5.79
C SER A 56 -9.44 -0.51 5.24
N LEU A 57 -8.77 -0.27 4.12
CA LEU A 57 -8.77 1.02 3.43
C LEU A 57 -9.48 0.89 2.09
N SER A 58 -10.47 1.74 1.84
CA SER A 58 -11.11 1.81 0.53
C SER A 58 -10.15 2.32 -0.54
N LEU A 59 -10.42 1.99 -1.81
CA LEU A 59 -9.65 2.50 -2.95
C LEU A 59 -9.56 4.04 -2.93
N GLU A 60 -10.67 4.72 -2.65
CA GLU A 60 -10.71 6.17 -2.54
C GLU A 60 -9.79 6.69 -1.42
N THR A 61 -9.84 6.06 -0.25
CA THR A 61 -8.95 6.43 0.88
C THR A 61 -7.49 6.23 0.53
N VAL A 62 -7.14 5.12 -0.11
CA VAL A 62 -5.77 4.85 -0.57
C VAL A 62 -5.30 5.91 -1.56
N GLN A 63 -6.12 6.25 -2.56
CA GLN A 63 -5.79 7.26 -3.57
C GLN A 63 -5.60 8.64 -2.95
N ARG A 64 -6.51 9.07 -2.09
CA ARG A 64 -6.44 10.36 -1.39
C ARG A 64 -5.22 10.45 -0.49
N THR A 65 -4.96 9.43 0.31
CA THR A 65 -3.80 9.39 1.23
C THR A 65 -2.49 9.35 0.45
N ALA A 66 -2.41 8.57 -0.63
CA ALA A 66 -1.25 8.54 -1.50
C ALA A 66 -0.98 9.93 -2.13
N GLN A 67 -2.02 10.62 -2.58
CA GLN A 67 -1.89 11.97 -3.12
C GLN A 67 -1.40 12.95 -2.06
N MET A 68 -1.91 12.88 -0.84
CA MET A 68 -1.47 13.71 0.28
C MET A 68 0.03 13.50 0.56
N LEU A 69 0.47 12.28 0.80
CA LEU A 69 1.88 11.96 1.07
C LEU A 69 2.81 12.35 -0.07
N ARG A 70 2.34 12.20 -1.31
CA ARG A 70 3.08 12.56 -2.53
C ARG A 70 3.26 14.07 -2.66
N SER A 71 2.27 14.87 -2.27
CA SER A 71 2.30 16.33 -2.37
C SER A 71 3.17 17.00 -1.29
N MET A 72 3.44 16.31 -0.18
CA MET A 72 4.30 16.80 0.89
C MET A 72 5.75 16.94 0.43
N THR A 73 6.42 17.97 0.96
CA THR A 73 7.87 18.12 0.86
C THR A 73 8.57 17.02 1.68
N ARG A 74 9.87 16.84 1.42
CA ARG A 74 10.70 15.95 2.23
C ARG A 74 10.66 16.30 3.73
N GLN A 75 10.70 17.59 4.05
CA GLN A 75 10.68 18.06 5.44
C GLN A 75 9.35 17.74 6.12
N GLU A 76 8.22 18.03 5.48
CA GLU A 76 6.89 17.70 6.01
C GLU A 76 6.74 16.19 6.27
N ARG A 77 7.24 15.34 5.37
CA ARG A 77 7.23 13.89 5.58
C ARG A 77 8.10 13.46 6.76
N ALA A 78 9.26 14.11 6.96
CA ALA A 78 10.17 13.80 8.06
C ALA A 78 9.58 14.17 9.43
N GLU A 79 8.66 15.12 9.48
CA GLU A 79 7.98 15.58 10.68
C GLU A 79 6.80 14.69 11.10
N LEU A 80 6.37 13.76 10.22
CA LEU A 80 5.31 12.80 10.54
C LEU A 80 5.82 11.77 11.57
N GLY A 81 5.21 11.73 12.75
CA GLY A 81 5.69 10.90 13.86
C GLY A 81 5.63 9.37 13.58
N TYR A 82 4.82 8.95 12.61
CA TYR A 82 4.76 7.56 12.15
C TYR A 82 5.71 7.26 10.99
N MET A 83 6.41 8.26 10.45
CA MET A 83 7.28 8.09 9.29
C MET A 83 8.66 7.58 9.69
N HIS A 84 9.00 6.37 9.26
CA HIS A 84 10.37 5.88 9.45
C HIS A 84 11.37 6.72 8.63
N PRO A 85 12.49 7.18 9.21
CA PRO A 85 13.46 8.05 8.51
C PRO A 85 13.92 7.52 7.15
N GLY A 86 14.12 6.22 7.03
CA GLY A 86 14.53 5.57 5.78
C GLY A 86 13.45 5.56 4.68
N ARG A 87 12.22 5.98 4.99
CA ARG A 87 11.11 6.03 4.01
C ARG A 87 10.81 7.44 3.50
N VAL A 88 11.31 8.46 4.16
CA VAL A 88 11.01 9.87 3.84
C VAL A 88 11.19 10.19 2.35
N ASP A 89 12.26 9.68 1.75
CA ASP A 89 12.60 9.97 0.36
C ASP A 89 11.85 9.07 -0.65
N VAL A 90 11.47 7.86 -0.26
CA VAL A 90 10.89 6.86 -1.18
C VAL A 90 9.39 6.69 -1.04
N ILE A 91 8.78 7.17 0.05
CA ILE A 91 7.37 6.94 0.32
C ILE A 91 6.45 7.47 -0.79
N GLY A 92 6.79 8.61 -1.39
CA GLY A 92 5.99 9.20 -2.47
C GLY A 92 5.87 8.29 -3.70
N ALA A 93 6.95 7.61 -4.06
CA ALA A 93 6.92 6.59 -5.12
C ALA A 93 6.18 5.33 -4.65
N GLY A 94 6.47 4.86 -3.43
CA GLY A 94 5.84 3.67 -2.86
C GLY A 94 4.31 3.77 -2.81
N VAL A 95 3.75 4.86 -2.29
CA VAL A 95 2.29 5.03 -2.21
C VAL A 95 1.66 5.21 -3.60
N THR A 96 2.39 5.77 -4.57
CA THR A 96 1.93 5.85 -5.96
C THR A 96 1.77 4.45 -6.55
N ILE A 97 2.75 3.58 -6.35
CA ILE A 97 2.71 2.18 -6.79
C ILE A 97 1.53 1.46 -6.14
N TYR A 98 1.35 1.56 -4.82
CA TYR A 98 0.24 0.92 -4.11
C TYR A 98 -1.14 1.38 -4.59
N ALA A 99 -1.32 2.69 -4.74
CA ALA A 99 -2.57 3.25 -5.26
C ALA A 99 -2.85 2.76 -6.68
N ARG A 100 -1.82 2.69 -7.53
CA ARG A 100 -1.96 2.19 -8.90
C ARG A 100 -2.29 0.70 -8.94
N ILE A 101 -1.62 -0.13 -8.13
CA ILE A 101 -1.91 -1.57 -8.03
C ILE A 101 -3.37 -1.78 -7.61
N LEU A 102 -3.85 -1.10 -6.57
CA LEU A 102 -5.22 -1.27 -6.11
C LEU A 102 -6.25 -0.81 -7.16
N THR A 103 -5.95 0.29 -7.86
CA THR A 103 -6.79 0.74 -8.99
C THR A 103 -6.87 -0.33 -10.08
N ARG A 104 -5.74 -0.90 -10.48
CA ARG A 104 -5.70 -1.97 -11.49
C ARG A 104 -6.40 -3.24 -11.03
N LEU A 105 -6.25 -3.63 -9.77
CA LEU A 105 -6.98 -4.77 -9.21
C LEU A 105 -8.49 -4.53 -9.22
N ASN A 106 -8.94 -3.33 -8.91
CA ASN A 106 -10.35 -2.96 -9.01
C ASN A 106 -10.87 -3.11 -10.45
N GLU A 107 -10.13 -2.60 -11.43
CA GLU A 107 -10.46 -2.71 -12.86
C GLU A 107 -10.48 -4.19 -13.31
N ILE A 108 -9.44 -4.96 -13.00
CA ILE A 108 -9.29 -6.37 -13.42
C ILE A 108 -10.37 -7.27 -12.80
N THR A 109 -10.81 -6.96 -11.59
CA THR A 109 -11.83 -7.75 -10.86
C THR A 109 -13.25 -7.20 -11.05
N ASP A 110 -13.44 -6.27 -11.95
CA ASP A 110 -14.73 -5.61 -12.21
C ASP A 110 -15.38 -5.05 -10.93
N GLY A 111 -14.58 -4.38 -10.11
CA GLY A 111 -15.00 -3.72 -8.87
C GLY A 111 -15.09 -4.63 -7.64
N VAL A 112 -14.81 -5.92 -7.74
CA VAL A 112 -14.85 -6.84 -6.59
C VAL A 112 -13.81 -6.42 -5.55
N ILE A 113 -12.58 -6.13 -5.97
CA ILE A 113 -11.56 -5.55 -5.09
C ILE A 113 -11.70 -4.02 -5.12
N ASN A 114 -12.31 -3.47 -4.09
CA ASN A 114 -12.49 -2.03 -3.88
C ASN A 114 -11.85 -1.51 -2.59
N SER A 115 -11.15 -2.38 -1.88
CA SER A 115 -10.47 -2.08 -0.63
C SER A 115 -9.26 -2.99 -0.45
N VAL A 116 -8.38 -2.63 0.46
CA VAL A 116 -7.22 -3.41 0.86
C VAL A 116 -7.15 -3.53 2.38
N THR A 117 -6.88 -4.72 2.88
CA THR A 117 -6.60 -4.95 4.30
C THR A 117 -5.10 -4.83 4.52
N VAL A 118 -4.67 -4.01 5.48
CA VAL A 118 -3.27 -3.84 5.81
C VAL A 118 -2.88 -4.80 6.93
N SER A 119 -1.78 -5.53 6.76
CA SER A 119 -1.26 -6.47 7.75
C SER A 119 0.15 -6.04 8.19
N GLU A 120 0.37 -6.08 9.50
CA GLU A 120 1.70 -5.95 10.12
C GLU A 120 2.49 -7.25 10.08
N HIS A 121 1.81 -8.38 9.84
CA HIS A 121 2.44 -9.68 9.66
C HIS A 121 2.83 -9.87 8.20
N ASP A 122 4.05 -10.33 7.99
CA ASP A 122 4.63 -10.52 6.66
C ASP A 122 5.28 -11.91 6.50
N ILE A 123 6.16 -12.04 5.51
CA ILE A 123 6.83 -13.31 5.21
C ILE A 123 7.70 -13.80 6.36
N LEU A 124 8.25 -12.91 7.20
CA LEU A 124 9.07 -13.31 8.35
C LEU A 124 8.22 -14.03 9.40
N ASP A 125 7.00 -13.54 9.66
CA ASP A 125 6.03 -14.22 10.53
C ASP A 125 5.66 -15.59 9.95
N GLY A 126 5.40 -15.65 8.64
CA GLY A 126 5.10 -16.90 7.93
C GLY A 126 6.23 -17.92 8.02
N ILE A 127 7.47 -17.49 7.85
CA ILE A 127 8.66 -18.36 8.00
C ILE A 127 8.76 -18.87 9.45
N ALA A 128 8.60 -18.00 10.45
CA ALA A 128 8.63 -18.41 11.85
C ALA A 128 7.55 -19.44 12.18
N LEU A 129 6.31 -19.22 11.72
CA LEU A 129 5.21 -20.15 11.91
C LEU A 129 5.41 -21.48 11.19
N SER A 130 6.11 -21.50 10.06
CA SER A 130 6.40 -22.74 9.31
C SER A 130 7.40 -23.66 10.00
N GLN A 131 8.07 -23.19 11.06
CA GLN A 131 9.02 -23.98 11.86
C GLN A 131 8.36 -24.67 13.05
N LEU A 132 7.07 -24.43 13.29
CA LEU A 132 6.27 -25.06 14.36
C LEU A 132 5.65 -26.38 13.87
#